data_88a8c8a9b2c28d9c5285d25f83c18477
#
_entry.id   88a8c8a9b2c28d9c5285d25f83c18477
#
_cell.length_a   1.000
_cell.length_b   1.000
_cell.length_c   1.000
_cell.angle_alpha   90.00
_cell.angle_beta   90.00
_cell.angle_gamma   90.00
#
_symmetry.space_group_name_H-M   'P 1'
#
loop_
_entity.id
_entity.type
_entity.pdbx_description
1 polymer ?
#
loop_
_entity_poly.entity_id
_entity_poly.type
_entity_poly.pdbx_seq_one_letter_code
_entity_poly.pdbx_strand_id
1 'polypeptide(L)'
;MKNKKISIGVLIVTFLFNLFGFNVIAQEQIKGTISLSGAWALYPMAVKWAEEFRKLNPGVRIDISAGGAGKGITDALTNMVDMGMVSREIYPEEIKKGAYPVAVTKDAVVAVVNASNPALDAIMSKGLKREAGNNIWITGMYKTWAQAFGSKGSIPIHVYTRSDACGAAEVWAKYYGKKQEDLLGSGVYGDPGLALAVKKDPLGIGFNNIGYAYDSKTKKQIAGLRVVPLDINGDGKITTDENFYDTMDKLIEAIATGKFPSPPARELYLVTNGKPQKEVVKKFLLWILTDGQKFVNEAGYISLSKESINKEIEKLK
;
A
#
# COMPACT_ATOMS: atom_id res chain seq x y z
N MET A 1 -15.67 -99.78 18.09
CA MET A 1 -16.00 -98.38 18.25
C MET A 1 -14.72 -97.63 18.32
N LYS A 2 -14.32 -96.86 17.23
CA LYS A 2 -13.06 -96.20 17.08
C LYS A 2 -13.23 -94.73 17.30
N ASN A 3 -12.56 -94.18 18.32
CA ASN A 3 -12.48 -92.74 18.56
C ASN A 3 -11.48 -92.10 17.63
N LYS A 4 -11.93 -91.14 16.80
CA LYS A 4 -11.07 -90.25 16.04
C LYS A 4 -10.76 -89.00 16.84
N LYS A 5 -9.51 -88.81 17.18
CA LYS A 5 -8.99 -87.52 17.74
C LYS A 5 -8.78 -86.55 16.59
N ILE A 6 -9.44 -85.42 16.65
CA ILE A 6 -9.23 -84.30 15.72
C ILE A 6 -8.17 -83.37 16.38
N SER A 7 -7.03 -83.24 15.66
CA SER A 7 -5.94 -82.35 16.04
C SER A 7 -6.21 -80.96 15.47
N ILE A 8 -6.41 -79.94 16.29
CA ILE A 8 -6.58 -78.58 15.91
C ILE A 8 -5.18 -77.96 15.81
N GLY A 9 -4.69 -77.75 14.58
CA GLY A 9 -3.48 -76.98 14.34
C GLY A 9 -3.78 -75.48 14.49
N VAL A 10 -3.15 -74.85 15.49
CA VAL A 10 -3.16 -73.38 15.65
C VAL A 10 -2.18 -72.76 14.69
N LEU A 11 -2.69 -72.07 13.67
CA LEU A 11 -1.90 -71.30 12.72
C LEU A 11 -1.66 -69.92 13.33
N ILE A 12 -0.46 -69.66 13.87
CA ILE A 12 -0.03 -68.33 14.33
C ILE A 12 0.40 -67.51 13.12
N VAL A 13 -0.47 -66.65 12.65
CA VAL A 13 -0.15 -65.65 11.65
C VAL A 13 0.52 -64.45 12.36
N THR A 14 1.86 -64.38 12.26
CA THR A 14 2.66 -63.27 12.78
C THR A 14 2.46 -62.06 11.84
N PHE A 15 1.62 -61.12 12.19
CA PHE A 15 1.44 -59.85 11.50
C PHE A 15 2.63 -58.93 11.80
N LEU A 16 3.63 -58.90 10.95
CA LEU A 16 4.72 -57.95 10.99
C LEU A 16 4.16 -56.55 10.61
N PHE A 17 3.77 -55.77 11.62
CA PHE A 17 3.49 -54.33 11.47
C PHE A 17 4.81 -53.65 11.18
N ASN A 18 5.13 -53.38 9.91
CA ASN A 18 6.18 -52.48 9.53
C ASN A 18 5.77 -51.05 9.99
N LEU A 19 6.25 -50.62 11.14
CA LEU A 19 6.24 -49.24 11.61
C LEU A 19 7.16 -48.43 10.69
N PHE A 20 6.66 -48.05 9.52
CA PHE A 20 7.20 -46.86 8.83
C PHE A 20 6.95 -45.68 9.72
N GLY A 21 7.93 -45.36 10.55
CA GLY A 21 7.96 -44.11 11.28
C GLY A 21 8.00 -42.98 10.25
N PHE A 22 6.83 -42.38 9.96
CA PHE A 22 6.79 -41.07 9.36
C PHE A 22 7.48 -40.15 10.35
N ASN A 23 8.77 -39.86 10.10
CA ASN A 23 9.41 -38.72 10.68
C ASN A 23 8.69 -37.49 10.13
N VAL A 24 7.58 -37.10 10.75
CA VAL A 24 7.03 -35.77 10.63
C VAL A 24 8.09 -34.89 11.25
N ILE A 25 8.96 -34.34 10.40
CA ILE A 25 9.85 -33.24 10.82
C ILE A 25 8.87 -32.14 11.24
N ALA A 26 8.64 -32.05 12.54
CA ALA A 26 7.87 -30.95 13.13
C ALA A 26 8.61 -29.67 12.71
N GLN A 27 8.06 -29.00 11.70
CA GLN A 27 8.58 -27.70 11.28
C GLN A 27 8.54 -26.82 12.51
N GLU A 28 9.71 -26.42 13.00
CA GLU A 28 9.85 -25.65 14.23
C GLU A 28 8.96 -24.41 14.12
N GLN A 29 7.87 -24.39 14.90
CA GLN A 29 6.89 -23.32 14.83
C GLN A 29 7.55 -22.01 15.24
N ILE A 30 7.61 -21.09 14.31
CA ILE A 30 8.13 -19.75 14.57
C ILE A 30 7.26 -19.10 15.65
N LYS A 31 7.91 -18.53 16.67
CA LYS A 31 7.26 -17.79 17.76
C LYS A 31 7.91 -16.41 17.93
N GLY A 32 7.14 -15.46 18.41
CA GLY A 32 7.65 -14.14 18.73
C GLY A 32 6.68 -13.02 18.41
N THR A 33 7.10 -11.80 18.70
CA THR A 33 6.33 -10.59 18.42
C THR A 33 7.05 -9.76 17.37
N ILE A 34 6.29 -9.21 16.43
CA ILE A 34 6.73 -8.24 15.43
C ILE A 34 5.92 -6.97 15.64
N SER A 35 6.58 -5.82 15.67
CA SER A 35 5.94 -4.52 15.78
C SER A 35 6.20 -3.67 14.53
N LEU A 36 5.14 -3.03 14.03
CA LEU A 36 5.19 -2.13 12.87
C LEU A 36 4.52 -0.80 13.19
N SER A 37 5.07 0.28 12.66
CA SER A 37 4.40 1.60 12.69
C SER A 37 4.65 2.37 11.40
N GLY A 38 3.80 3.35 11.08
CA GLY A 38 4.14 4.34 10.05
C GLY A 38 3.09 4.56 8.97
N ALA A 39 3.48 4.43 7.72
CA ALA A 39 2.74 4.92 6.56
C ALA A 39 1.30 4.39 6.46
N TRP A 40 0.34 5.30 6.41
CA TRP A 40 -1.07 5.00 6.14
C TRP A 40 -1.24 4.22 4.83
N ALA A 41 -0.44 4.55 3.81
CA ALA A 41 -0.45 3.87 2.52
C ALA A 41 -0.21 2.36 2.62
N LEU A 42 0.68 1.91 3.50
CA LEU A 42 1.04 0.50 3.63
C LEU A 42 0.23 -0.23 4.72
N TYR A 43 -0.44 0.52 5.60
CA TYR A 43 -1.16 -0.04 6.74
C TYR A 43 -2.18 -1.14 6.37
N PRO A 44 -3.10 -0.95 5.38
CA PRO A 44 -4.07 -2.00 5.03
C PRO A 44 -3.39 -3.28 4.52
N MET A 45 -2.31 -3.14 3.73
CA MET A 45 -1.57 -4.29 3.21
C MET A 45 -0.80 -5.01 4.31
N ALA A 46 -0.19 -4.27 5.23
CA ALA A 46 0.51 -4.84 6.38
C ALA A 46 -0.44 -5.64 7.28
N VAL A 47 -1.67 -5.15 7.51
CA VAL A 47 -2.72 -5.88 8.22
C VAL A 47 -3.06 -7.18 7.50
N LYS A 48 -3.28 -7.14 6.17
CA LYS A 48 -3.56 -8.34 5.38
C LYS A 48 -2.42 -9.35 5.47
N TRP A 49 -1.18 -8.93 5.30
CA TRP A 49 -0.02 -9.81 5.43
C TRP A 49 0.10 -10.40 6.84
N ALA A 50 -0.13 -9.60 7.88
CA ALA A 50 -0.09 -10.08 9.26
C ALA A 50 -1.17 -11.15 9.53
N GLU A 51 -2.39 -10.95 9.05
CA GLU A 51 -3.47 -11.93 9.17
C GLU A 51 -3.11 -13.25 8.49
N GLU A 52 -2.63 -13.21 7.25
CA GLU A 52 -2.29 -14.41 6.48
C GLU A 52 -1.05 -15.13 7.04
N PHE A 53 -0.03 -14.39 7.46
CA PHE A 53 1.17 -14.95 8.07
C PHE A 53 0.87 -15.65 9.39
N ARG A 54 0.00 -15.06 10.23
CA ARG A 54 -0.41 -15.66 11.51
C ARG A 54 -1.22 -16.94 11.33
N LYS A 55 -1.99 -17.11 10.26
CA LYS A 55 -2.67 -18.38 9.95
C LYS A 55 -1.66 -19.52 9.79
N LEU A 56 -0.49 -19.23 9.19
CA LEU A 56 0.59 -20.18 8.98
C LEU A 56 1.50 -20.33 10.20
N ASN A 57 1.56 -19.28 11.05
CA ASN A 57 2.46 -19.18 12.19
C ASN A 57 1.69 -18.70 13.44
N PRO A 58 0.83 -19.55 14.06
CA PRO A 58 -0.06 -19.14 15.15
C PRO A 58 0.70 -18.70 16.42
N GLY A 59 1.98 -19.03 16.54
CA GLY A 59 2.86 -18.55 17.64
C GLY A 59 3.40 -17.14 17.46
N VAL A 60 3.07 -16.45 16.34
CA VAL A 60 3.55 -15.09 16.05
C VAL A 60 2.47 -14.06 16.35
N ARG A 61 2.83 -13.06 17.14
CA ARG A 61 2.06 -11.84 17.36
C ARG A 61 2.59 -10.73 16.47
N ILE A 62 1.69 -9.98 15.80
CA ILE A 62 2.08 -8.83 14.96
C ILE A 62 1.23 -7.64 15.36
N ASP A 63 1.89 -6.59 15.87
CA ASP A 63 1.28 -5.34 16.30
C ASP A 63 1.56 -4.25 15.25
N ILE A 64 0.51 -3.59 14.75
CA ILE A 64 0.63 -2.62 13.65
C ILE A 64 -0.08 -1.32 14.03
N SER A 65 0.59 -0.19 13.84
CA SER A 65 0.02 1.15 14.03
C SER A 65 0.29 2.06 12.84
N ALA A 66 -0.65 2.91 12.49
CA ALA A 66 -0.45 3.95 11.48
C ALA A 66 -0.10 5.30 12.13
N GLY A 67 0.50 6.21 11.36
CA GLY A 67 0.91 7.54 11.87
C GLY A 67 1.76 8.34 10.89
N GLY A 68 1.80 7.91 9.61
CA GLY A 68 2.59 8.54 8.55
C GLY A 68 4.00 7.98 8.39
N ALA A 69 4.59 8.20 7.20
CA ALA A 69 5.90 7.67 6.84
C ALA A 69 7.03 8.25 7.72
N GLY A 70 6.91 9.52 8.13
CA GLY A 70 7.86 10.16 9.04
C GLY A 70 7.91 9.50 10.41
N LYS A 71 6.74 9.11 10.96
CA LYS A 71 6.70 8.31 12.19
C LYS A 71 7.36 6.95 11.97
N GLY A 72 7.01 6.25 10.88
CA GLY A 72 7.54 4.92 10.60
C GLY A 72 9.07 4.87 10.54
N ILE A 73 9.70 5.78 9.81
CA ILE A 73 11.16 5.83 9.71
C ILE A 73 11.81 6.18 11.06
N THR A 74 11.22 7.10 11.81
CA THR A 74 11.73 7.49 13.13
C THR A 74 11.65 6.33 14.12
N ASP A 75 10.49 5.69 14.23
CA ASP A 75 10.27 4.58 15.15
C ASP A 75 11.21 3.39 14.83
N ALA A 76 11.45 3.10 13.53
CA ALA A 76 12.40 2.07 13.13
C ALA A 76 13.83 2.41 13.53
N LEU A 77 14.32 3.60 13.21
CA LEU A 77 15.69 4.03 13.49
C LEU A 77 15.98 4.17 15.01
N THR A 78 14.94 4.41 15.81
CA THR A 78 15.06 4.47 17.27
C THR A 78 14.75 3.12 17.96
N ASN A 79 14.52 2.05 17.21
CA ASN A 79 14.14 0.72 17.69
C ASN A 79 12.85 0.70 18.55
N MET A 80 11.95 1.66 18.34
CA MET A 80 10.62 1.67 18.96
C MET A 80 9.70 0.60 18.36
N VAL A 81 9.98 0.20 17.11
CA VAL A 81 9.34 -0.91 16.40
C VAL A 81 10.40 -1.74 15.68
N ASP A 82 10.04 -2.97 15.34
CA ASP A 82 10.91 -3.84 14.53
C ASP A 82 11.01 -3.34 13.07
N MET A 83 9.91 -2.79 12.53
CA MET A 83 9.85 -2.30 11.14
C MET A 83 9.01 -1.03 11.03
N GLY A 84 9.56 -0.04 10.34
CA GLY A 84 8.84 1.17 9.92
C GLY A 84 8.18 0.98 8.55
N MET A 85 6.91 1.34 8.43
CA MET A 85 6.22 1.43 7.15
C MET A 85 6.50 2.79 6.52
N VAL A 86 7.11 2.81 5.33
CA VAL A 86 7.50 4.05 4.64
C VAL A 86 6.98 4.06 3.21
N SER A 87 6.32 5.15 2.82
CA SER A 87 5.66 5.31 1.52
C SER A 87 6.23 6.48 0.71
N ARG A 88 7.51 6.67 0.80
CA ARG A 88 8.33 7.61 0.04
C ARG A 88 9.74 7.08 -0.12
N GLU A 89 10.53 7.77 -0.90
CA GLU A 89 11.96 7.50 -1.01
C GLU A 89 12.64 7.59 0.37
N ILE A 90 13.58 6.68 0.62
CA ILE A 90 14.42 6.72 1.83
C ILE A 90 15.58 7.66 1.56
N TYR A 91 15.71 8.69 2.40
CA TYR A 91 16.73 9.70 2.20
C TYR A 91 18.15 9.19 2.50
N PRO A 92 19.18 9.71 1.81
CA PRO A 92 20.56 9.33 2.08
C PRO A 92 20.98 9.49 3.55
N GLU A 93 20.46 10.51 4.23
CA GLU A 93 20.70 10.76 5.66
C GLU A 93 20.06 9.68 6.55
N GLU A 94 18.93 9.11 6.15
CA GLU A 94 18.27 8.03 6.85
C GLU A 94 19.05 6.71 6.68
N ILE A 95 19.55 6.45 5.47
CA ILE A 95 20.45 5.32 5.19
C ILE A 95 21.73 5.42 6.05
N LYS A 96 22.36 6.61 6.13
CA LYS A 96 23.53 6.83 6.97
C LYS A 96 23.26 6.59 8.47
N LYS A 97 22.01 6.81 8.91
CA LYS A 97 21.58 6.54 10.29
C LYS A 97 21.20 5.07 10.53
N GLY A 98 21.35 4.21 9.53
CA GLY A 98 21.09 2.77 9.66
C GLY A 98 19.77 2.30 9.05
N ALA A 99 19.01 3.14 8.34
CA ALA A 99 17.80 2.70 7.66
C ALA A 99 18.13 1.59 6.65
N TYR A 100 17.49 0.44 6.79
CA TYR A 100 17.62 -0.70 5.90
C TYR A 100 16.28 -0.97 5.22
N PRO A 101 16.04 -0.37 4.05
CA PRO A 101 14.78 -0.49 3.35
C PRO A 101 14.67 -1.81 2.58
N VAL A 102 13.50 -2.41 2.68
CA VAL A 102 13.05 -3.54 1.87
C VAL A 102 11.81 -3.09 1.11
N ALA A 103 11.91 -2.96 -0.21
CA ALA A 103 10.75 -2.66 -1.05
C ALA A 103 9.81 -3.88 -1.06
N VAL A 104 8.52 -3.66 -0.80
CA VAL A 104 7.56 -4.76 -0.64
C VAL A 104 6.39 -4.71 -1.63
N THR A 105 6.05 -3.52 -2.13
CA THR A 105 4.97 -3.30 -3.11
C THR A 105 5.06 -1.89 -3.69
N LYS A 106 4.15 -1.53 -4.59
CA LYS A 106 3.96 -0.17 -5.10
C LYS A 106 2.54 0.32 -4.85
N ASP A 107 2.40 1.65 -4.82
CA ASP A 107 1.14 2.38 -4.69
C ASP A 107 1.23 3.68 -5.48
N ALA A 108 0.15 4.45 -5.53
CA ALA A 108 0.17 5.81 -6.07
C ALA A 108 -0.71 6.75 -5.26
N VAL A 109 -0.45 8.04 -5.41
CA VAL A 109 -1.30 9.12 -4.91
C VAL A 109 -2.13 9.65 -6.07
N VAL A 110 -3.41 9.86 -5.83
CA VAL A 110 -4.37 10.39 -6.79
C VAL A 110 -5.06 11.63 -6.22
N ALA A 111 -5.36 12.60 -7.08
CA ALA A 111 -6.22 13.71 -6.71
C ALA A 111 -7.66 13.21 -6.53
N VAL A 112 -8.36 13.73 -5.53
CA VAL A 112 -9.75 13.39 -5.23
C VAL A 112 -10.59 14.65 -5.04
N VAL A 113 -11.82 14.62 -5.51
CA VAL A 113 -12.82 15.65 -5.30
C VAL A 113 -14.11 15.04 -4.75
N ASN A 114 -15.00 15.88 -4.25
CA ASN A 114 -16.33 15.44 -3.86
C ASN A 114 -17.15 15.01 -5.08
N ALA A 115 -17.89 13.92 -4.97
CA ALA A 115 -18.72 13.40 -6.05
C ALA A 115 -19.89 14.32 -6.44
N SER A 116 -20.25 15.27 -5.56
CA SER A 116 -21.28 16.29 -5.82
C SER A 116 -20.68 17.65 -6.20
N ASN A 117 -19.40 17.68 -6.61
CA ASN A 117 -18.73 18.92 -6.97
C ASN A 117 -19.46 19.59 -8.16
N PRO A 118 -19.80 20.89 -8.07
CA PRO A 118 -20.54 21.60 -9.14
C PRO A 118 -19.75 21.74 -10.44
N ALA A 119 -18.42 21.55 -10.43
CA ALA A 119 -17.57 21.56 -11.62
C ALA A 119 -17.20 20.15 -12.11
N LEU A 120 -17.85 19.10 -11.59
CA LEU A 120 -17.43 17.70 -11.80
C LEU A 120 -17.29 17.34 -13.28
N ASP A 121 -18.22 17.73 -14.13
CA ASP A 121 -18.17 17.43 -15.58
C ASP A 121 -16.92 18.05 -16.24
N ALA A 122 -16.58 19.28 -15.88
CA ALA A 122 -15.38 19.95 -16.39
C ALA A 122 -14.10 19.27 -15.88
N ILE A 123 -14.09 18.88 -14.60
CA ILE A 123 -12.95 18.17 -13.98
C ILE A 123 -12.72 16.83 -14.68
N MET A 124 -13.77 16.04 -14.87
CA MET A 124 -13.66 14.69 -15.43
C MET A 124 -13.34 14.70 -16.93
N SER A 125 -13.84 15.70 -17.68
CA SER A 125 -13.59 15.79 -19.12
C SER A 125 -12.22 16.37 -19.47
N LYS A 126 -11.70 17.30 -18.65
CA LYS A 126 -10.42 17.98 -18.92
C LYS A 126 -9.23 17.39 -18.21
N GLY A 127 -9.47 16.75 -17.06
CA GLY A 127 -8.40 16.25 -16.22
C GLY A 127 -7.57 17.35 -15.54
N LEU A 128 -6.73 16.93 -14.60
CA LEU A 128 -5.82 17.79 -13.87
C LEU A 128 -4.50 17.94 -14.62
N LYS A 129 -4.27 19.07 -15.26
CA LYS A 129 -2.95 19.43 -15.79
C LYS A 129 -1.95 19.61 -14.66
N ARG A 130 -0.70 19.24 -14.91
CA ARG A 130 0.37 19.45 -13.93
C ARG A 130 0.51 20.92 -13.51
N GLU A 131 0.36 21.84 -14.46
CA GLU A 131 0.34 23.29 -14.19
C GLU A 131 -0.83 23.68 -13.27
N ALA A 132 -2.03 23.20 -13.54
CA ALA A 132 -3.20 23.49 -12.72
C ALA A 132 -3.03 22.97 -11.28
N GLY A 133 -2.51 21.76 -11.11
CA GLY A 133 -2.18 21.23 -9.80
C GLY A 133 -1.12 22.07 -9.07
N ASN A 134 -0.06 22.51 -9.75
CA ASN A 134 0.92 23.43 -9.19
C ASN A 134 0.26 24.75 -8.74
N ASN A 135 -0.67 25.29 -9.54
CA ASN A 135 -1.35 26.53 -9.21
C ASN A 135 -2.40 26.38 -8.11
N ILE A 136 -2.90 25.17 -7.86
CA ILE A 136 -3.79 24.86 -6.74
C ILE A 136 -3.00 24.67 -5.44
N TRP A 137 -2.02 23.74 -5.42
CA TRP A 137 -1.37 23.30 -4.18
C TRP A 137 -0.04 23.97 -3.86
N ILE A 138 0.63 24.61 -4.84
CA ILE A 138 1.96 25.19 -4.60
C ILE A 138 1.90 26.72 -4.61
N THR A 139 1.47 27.34 -5.73
CA THR A 139 1.45 28.80 -5.81
C THR A 139 0.18 29.42 -5.22
N GLY A 140 -0.89 28.64 -5.14
CA GLY A 140 -2.20 29.11 -4.72
C GLY A 140 -2.82 30.15 -5.66
N MET A 141 -2.37 30.24 -6.91
CA MET A 141 -2.89 31.18 -7.90
C MET A 141 -4.33 30.86 -8.34
N TYR A 142 -4.64 29.57 -8.45
CA TYR A 142 -6.00 29.13 -8.79
C TYR A 142 -6.86 29.00 -7.55
N LYS A 143 -7.88 29.86 -7.46
CA LYS A 143 -8.82 29.93 -6.34
C LYS A 143 -10.22 29.44 -6.71
N THR A 144 -10.50 29.24 -8.01
CA THR A 144 -11.80 28.83 -8.50
C THR A 144 -11.71 27.66 -9.46
N TRP A 145 -12.77 26.86 -9.54
CA TRP A 145 -12.90 25.77 -10.49
C TRP A 145 -12.82 26.22 -11.94
N ALA A 146 -13.27 27.47 -12.23
CA ALA A 146 -13.15 28.07 -13.55
C ALA A 146 -11.69 28.27 -13.98
N GLN A 147 -10.84 28.73 -13.07
CA GLN A 147 -9.39 28.90 -13.34
C GLN A 147 -8.71 27.56 -13.59
N ALA A 148 -9.03 26.55 -12.77
CA ALA A 148 -8.35 25.25 -12.82
C ALA A 148 -8.84 24.36 -13.99
N PHE A 149 -10.14 24.34 -14.26
CA PHE A 149 -10.76 23.42 -15.20
C PHE A 149 -11.68 24.10 -16.24
N GLY A 150 -11.75 25.44 -16.25
CA GLY A 150 -12.60 26.18 -17.19
C GLY A 150 -14.08 25.90 -17.01
N SER A 151 -14.53 25.62 -15.77
CA SER A 151 -15.96 25.52 -15.45
C SER A 151 -16.64 26.87 -15.51
N LYS A 152 -17.98 26.89 -15.51
CA LYS A 152 -18.74 28.16 -15.46
C LYS A 152 -18.71 28.78 -14.06
N GLY A 153 -18.72 30.11 -14.01
CA GLY A 153 -18.82 30.88 -12.77
C GLY A 153 -17.53 30.96 -11.95
N SER A 154 -17.58 31.65 -10.83
CA SER A 154 -16.45 31.86 -9.91
C SER A 154 -16.58 31.00 -8.64
N ILE A 155 -16.86 29.71 -8.79
CA ILE A 155 -17.04 28.79 -7.67
C ILE A 155 -15.67 28.53 -7.02
N PRO A 156 -15.48 28.72 -5.71
CA PRO A 156 -14.19 28.58 -5.06
C PRO A 156 -13.73 27.12 -5.00
N ILE A 157 -12.41 26.91 -4.86
CA ILE A 157 -11.81 25.62 -4.56
C ILE A 157 -11.42 25.62 -3.08
N HIS A 158 -11.84 24.60 -2.33
CA HIS A 158 -11.36 24.34 -0.98
C HIS A 158 -10.25 23.28 -1.05
N VAL A 159 -9.01 23.73 -0.84
CA VAL A 159 -7.84 22.88 -0.99
C VAL A 159 -7.51 22.19 0.32
N TYR A 160 -7.38 20.86 0.30
CA TYR A 160 -6.95 20.06 1.44
C TYR A 160 -5.57 19.48 1.21
N THR A 161 -4.77 19.48 2.28
CA THR A 161 -3.44 18.88 2.33
C THR A 161 -3.27 18.08 3.62
N ARG A 162 -2.07 17.54 3.86
CA ARG A 162 -1.78 16.73 5.06
C ARG A 162 -1.10 17.57 6.14
N SER A 163 -1.53 17.37 7.38
CA SER A 163 -0.89 17.98 8.56
C SER A 163 0.20 17.11 9.19
N ASP A 164 0.26 15.83 8.85
CA ASP A 164 1.29 14.88 9.31
C ASP A 164 2.41 14.70 8.27
N ALA A 165 3.61 14.37 8.74
CA ALA A 165 4.74 14.02 7.86
C ALA A 165 4.46 12.67 7.18
N CYS A 166 4.05 12.70 5.92
CA CYS A 166 3.57 11.52 5.22
C CYS A 166 4.06 11.42 3.77
N GLY A 167 4.23 10.17 3.34
CA GLY A 167 4.66 9.91 1.97
C GLY A 167 3.66 10.32 0.89
N ALA A 168 2.36 10.43 1.20
CA ALA A 168 1.38 10.92 0.23
C ALA A 168 1.63 12.39 -0.13
N ALA A 169 1.81 13.26 0.86
CA ALA A 169 2.10 14.67 0.65
C ALA A 169 3.49 14.87 0.01
N GLU A 170 4.50 14.11 0.47
CA GLU A 170 5.85 14.17 -0.10
C GLU A 170 5.84 13.84 -1.59
N VAL A 171 5.20 12.76 -1.98
CA VAL A 171 5.18 12.29 -3.38
C VAL A 171 4.29 13.18 -4.26
N TRP A 172 3.18 13.71 -3.70
CA TRP A 172 2.34 14.68 -4.39
C TRP A 172 3.07 15.98 -4.68
N ALA A 173 3.80 16.52 -3.70
CA ALA A 173 4.66 17.69 -3.88
C ALA A 173 5.79 17.43 -4.88
N LYS A 174 6.44 16.26 -4.78
CA LYS A 174 7.51 15.83 -5.72
C LYS A 174 7.03 15.77 -7.17
N TYR A 175 5.77 15.45 -7.43
CA TYR A 175 5.17 15.50 -8.76
C TYR A 175 5.24 16.91 -9.36
N TYR A 176 5.22 17.96 -8.53
CA TYR A 176 5.38 19.36 -8.93
C TYR A 176 6.84 19.86 -8.80
N GLY A 177 7.79 18.99 -8.41
CA GLY A 177 9.18 19.39 -8.16
C GLY A 177 9.38 20.15 -6.84
N LYS A 178 8.53 19.89 -5.85
CA LYS A 178 8.46 20.57 -4.57
C LYS A 178 8.53 19.59 -3.41
N LYS A 179 8.53 20.09 -2.16
CA LYS A 179 8.52 19.33 -0.93
C LYS A 179 7.14 19.40 -0.26
N GLN A 180 6.87 18.52 0.70
CA GLN A 180 5.59 18.52 1.44
C GLN A 180 5.26 19.88 2.06
N GLU A 181 6.27 20.58 2.59
CA GLU A 181 6.13 21.89 3.25
C GLU A 181 5.67 23.00 2.30
N ASP A 182 5.85 22.82 0.99
CA ASP A 182 5.41 23.77 -0.04
C ASP A 182 3.91 23.62 -0.37
N LEU A 183 3.26 22.55 0.10
CA LEU A 183 1.85 22.31 -0.19
C LEU A 183 0.93 23.25 0.60
N LEU A 184 0.11 23.98 -0.13
CA LEU A 184 -0.92 24.86 0.41
C LEU A 184 -2.23 24.09 0.62
N GLY A 185 -3.08 24.62 1.53
CA GLY A 185 -4.40 24.08 1.82
C GLY A 185 -4.65 23.86 3.31
N SER A 186 -5.87 23.46 3.64
CA SER A 186 -6.25 23.08 5.01
C SER A 186 -5.63 21.74 5.38
N GLY A 187 -4.76 21.72 6.39
CA GLY A 187 -4.06 20.51 6.83
C GLY A 187 -5.00 19.54 7.56
N VAL A 188 -5.04 18.28 7.10
CA VAL A 188 -5.85 17.20 7.68
C VAL A 188 -4.96 16.02 8.04
N TYR A 189 -5.18 15.44 9.21
CA TYR A 189 -4.40 14.31 9.68
C TYR A 189 -4.85 12.99 9.04
N GLY A 190 -3.89 12.27 8.47
CA GLY A 190 -4.07 10.91 7.94
C GLY A 190 -4.87 10.85 6.63
N ASP A 191 -4.69 9.76 5.90
CA ASP A 191 -5.45 9.50 4.66
C ASP A 191 -6.96 9.36 4.92
N PRO A 192 -7.42 8.65 5.98
CA PRO A 192 -8.86 8.58 6.28
C PRO A 192 -9.47 9.95 6.55
N GLY A 193 -8.74 10.81 7.27
CA GLY A 193 -9.20 12.17 7.59
C GLY A 193 -9.34 13.02 6.34
N LEU A 194 -8.35 13.00 5.44
CA LEU A 194 -8.38 13.76 4.19
C LEU A 194 -9.50 13.26 3.26
N ALA A 195 -9.67 11.96 3.10
CA ALA A 195 -10.79 11.39 2.33
C ALA A 195 -12.14 11.85 2.88
N LEU A 196 -12.30 11.86 4.21
CA LEU A 196 -13.53 12.32 4.87
C LEU A 196 -13.77 13.84 4.69
N ALA A 197 -12.71 14.65 4.78
CA ALA A 197 -12.81 16.10 4.59
C ALA A 197 -13.31 16.43 3.19
N VAL A 198 -12.69 15.85 2.14
CA VAL A 198 -13.14 16.03 0.75
C VAL A 198 -14.55 15.48 0.52
N LYS A 199 -14.89 14.32 1.11
CA LYS A 199 -16.23 13.73 0.98
C LYS A 199 -17.33 14.60 1.58
N LYS A 200 -17.03 15.38 2.62
CA LYS A 200 -18.01 16.28 3.30
C LYS A 200 -18.13 17.66 2.66
N ASP A 201 -17.17 18.05 1.84
CA ASP A 201 -17.11 19.39 1.24
C ASP A 201 -17.31 19.32 -0.28
N PRO A 202 -18.48 19.73 -0.82
CA PRO A 202 -18.74 19.75 -2.26
C PRO A 202 -17.73 20.56 -3.07
N LEU A 203 -17.03 21.50 -2.46
CA LEU A 203 -16.03 22.35 -3.11
C LEU A 203 -14.60 21.84 -2.88
N GLY A 204 -14.45 20.71 -2.17
CA GLY A 204 -13.18 20.16 -1.74
C GLY A 204 -12.40 19.47 -2.85
N ILE A 205 -11.09 19.72 -2.86
CA ILE A 205 -10.08 18.94 -3.58
C ILE A 205 -8.97 18.54 -2.62
N GLY A 206 -8.49 17.31 -2.74
CA GLY A 206 -7.35 16.81 -1.98
C GLY A 206 -6.61 15.74 -2.77
N PHE A 207 -5.72 15.03 -2.11
CA PHE A 207 -5.00 13.89 -2.69
C PHE A 207 -4.92 12.74 -1.69
N ASN A 208 -5.00 11.51 -2.18
CA ASN A 208 -5.00 10.32 -1.32
C ASN A 208 -4.27 9.15 -1.98
N ASN A 209 -3.82 8.21 -1.16
CA ASN A 209 -3.37 6.92 -1.65
C ASN A 209 -4.56 6.14 -2.25
N ILE A 210 -4.29 5.27 -3.23
CA ILE A 210 -5.32 4.50 -3.95
C ILE A 210 -6.29 3.80 -3.00
N GLY A 211 -5.80 3.15 -1.94
CA GLY A 211 -6.62 2.41 -0.97
C GLY A 211 -7.59 3.27 -0.15
N TYR A 212 -7.51 4.62 -0.24
CA TYR A 212 -8.44 5.57 0.39
C TYR A 212 -9.26 6.35 -0.63
N ALA A 213 -9.07 6.08 -1.92
CA ALA A 213 -9.88 6.60 -3.03
C ALA A 213 -10.78 5.52 -3.64
N TYR A 214 -10.38 4.25 -3.53
CA TYR A 214 -11.13 3.09 -4.01
C TYR A 214 -11.41 2.10 -2.89
N ASP A 215 -12.53 1.41 -3.00
CA ASP A 215 -12.88 0.27 -2.15
C ASP A 215 -12.21 -1.01 -2.67
N SER A 216 -11.41 -1.67 -1.84
CA SER A 216 -10.62 -2.84 -2.25
C SER A 216 -11.46 -4.07 -2.61
N LYS A 217 -12.71 -4.18 -2.10
CA LYS A 217 -13.60 -5.31 -2.36
C LYS A 217 -14.36 -5.13 -3.66
N THR A 218 -14.96 -3.94 -3.85
CA THR A 218 -15.78 -3.64 -5.04
C THR A 218 -14.95 -3.12 -6.21
N LYS A 219 -13.70 -2.73 -5.98
CA LYS A 219 -12.80 -2.08 -6.93
C LYS A 219 -13.31 -0.74 -7.49
N LYS A 220 -14.38 -0.21 -6.96
CA LYS A 220 -14.99 1.05 -7.36
C LYS A 220 -14.45 2.20 -6.51
N GLN A 221 -14.56 3.41 -7.03
CA GLN A 221 -14.27 4.62 -6.27
C GLN A 221 -15.17 4.70 -5.02
N ILE A 222 -14.63 5.17 -3.90
CA ILE A 222 -15.37 5.30 -2.64
C ILE A 222 -16.57 6.23 -2.84
N ALA A 223 -17.74 5.81 -2.38
CA ALA A 223 -18.97 6.59 -2.49
C ALA A 223 -18.80 8.00 -1.87
N GLY A 224 -19.12 9.03 -2.63
CA GLY A 224 -18.97 10.44 -2.25
C GLY A 224 -17.61 11.04 -2.68
N LEU A 225 -16.69 10.26 -3.23
CA LEU A 225 -15.46 10.73 -3.84
C LEU A 225 -15.44 10.49 -5.34
N ARG A 226 -14.67 11.31 -6.07
CA ARG A 226 -14.25 11.07 -7.44
C ARG A 226 -12.76 11.27 -7.56
N VAL A 227 -12.08 10.31 -8.18
CA VAL A 227 -10.67 10.45 -8.55
C VAL A 227 -10.59 11.34 -9.79
N VAL A 228 -9.74 12.35 -9.70
CA VAL A 228 -9.51 13.30 -10.79
C VAL A 228 -8.51 12.70 -11.77
N PRO A 229 -8.85 12.50 -13.03
CA PRO A 229 -7.90 12.08 -14.04
C PRO A 229 -6.76 13.10 -14.19
N LEU A 230 -5.54 12.62 -14.41
CA LEU A 230 -4.43 13.49 -14.81
C LEU A 230 -4.45 13.67 -16.33
N ASP A 231 -4.41 14.89 -16.78
CA ASP A 231 -4.12 15.26 -18.16
C ASP A 231 -2.59 15.20 -18.33
N ILE A 232 -2.12 14.04 -18.75
CA ILE A 232 -0.70 13.69 -18.78
C ILE A 232 0.00 14.33 -19.97
N ASN A 233 -0.70 14.39 -21.12
CA ASN A 233 -0.19 14.97 -22.36
C ASN A 233 -0.37 16.48 -22.42
N GLY A 234 -1.19 17.07 -21.52
CA GLY A 234 -1.42 18.51 -21.37
C GLY A 234 -2.35 19.14 -22.42
N ASP A 235 -3.11 18.34 -23.18
CA ASP A 235 -3.97 18.84 -24.28
C ASP A 235 -5.33 19.41 -23.82
N GLY A 236 -5.65 19.25 -22.51
CA GLY A 236 -6.88 19.75 -21.90
C GLY A 236 -8.10 18.86 -22.09
N LYS A 237 -7.89 17.59 -22.36
CA LYS A 237 -8.94 16.56 -22.50
C LYS A 237 -8.42 15.25 -21.91
N ILE A 238 -9.30 14.45 -21.37
CA ILE A 238 -8.98 13.07 -21.01
C ILE A 238 -9.25 12.17 -22.21
N THR A 239 -8.16 11.71 -22.82
CA THR A 239 -8.19 10.79 -23.96
C THR A 239 -8.47 9.36 -23.49
N THR A 240 -8.75 8.45 -24.42
CA THR A 240 -8.96 7.01 -24.10
C THR A 240 -7.76 6.41 -23.41
N ASP A 241 -6.53 6.84 -23.78
CA ASP A 241 -5.28 6.32 -23.20
C ASP A 241 -5.01 6.84 -21.78
N GLU A 242 -5.67 7.91 -21.37
CA GLU A 242 -5.59 8.52 -20.04
C GLU A 242 -6.79 8.15 -19.16
N ASN A 243 -7.83 7.54 -19.72
CA ASN A 243 -9.07 7.21 -18.99
C ASN A 243 -9.02 5.81 -18.35
N PHE A 244 -8.21 5.66 -17.33
CA PHE A 244 -8.05 4.42 -16.55
C PHE A 244 -8.47 4.55 -15.08
N TYR A 245 -9.29 5.57 -14.75
CA TYR A 245 -9.64 5.88 -13.34
C TYR A 245 -10.99 5.29 -12.89
N ASP A 246 -11.74 4.63 -13.76
CA ASP A 246 -13.08 4.10 -13.42
C ASP A 246 -13.04 3.08 -12.29
N THR A 247 -12.03 2.20 -12.32
CA THR A 247 -11.86 1.15 -11.33
C THR A 247 -10.42 1.11 -10.82
N MET A 248 -10.25 0.59 -9.61
CA MET A 248 -8.94 0.36 -9.00
C MET A 248 -8.05 -0.51 -9.90
N ASP A 249 -8.61 -1.56 -10.51
CA ASP A 249 -7.84 -2.51 -11.33
C ASP A 249 -7.27 -1.86 -12.58
N LYS A 250 -8.05 -0.99 -13.27
CA LYS A 250 -7.56 -0.22 -14.43
C LYS A 250 -6.42 0.73 -14.04
N LEU A 251 -6.55 1.39 -12.89
CA LEU A 251 -5.49 2.29 -12.38
C LEU A 251 -4.23 1.51 -12.01
N ILE A 252 -4.36 0.36 -11.33
CA ILE A 252 -3.25 -0.53 -11.00
C ILE A 252 -2.52 -0.98 -12.28
N GLU A 253 -3.25 -1.39 -13.31
CA GLU A 253 -2.69 -1.75 -14.61
C GLU A 253 -1.94 -0.57 -15.27
N ALA A 254 -2.52 0.63 -15.24
CA ALA A 254 -1.88 1.83 -15.78
C ALA A 254 -0.56 2.16 -15.05
N ILE A 255 -0.49 1.96 -13.72
CA ILE A 255 0.73 2.13 -12.94
C ILE A 255 1.75 1.04 -13.28
N ALA A 256 1.32 -0.23 -13.34
CA ALA A 256 2.19 -1.36 -13.64
C ALA A 256 2.82 -1.27 -15.04
N THR A 257 2.09 -0.72 -16.01
CA THR A 257 2.53 -0.54 -17.41
C THR A 257 3.23 0.80 -17.68
N GLY A 258 3.37 1.66 -16.65
CA GLY A 258 4.03 2.96 -16.78
C GLY A 258 3.20 4.05 -17.49
N LYS A 259 1.92 3.83 -17.72
CA LYS A 259 0.99 4.85 -18.25
C LYS A 259 0.69 5.95 -17.21
N PHE A 260 0.60 5.58 -15.94
CA PHE A 260 0.47 6.54 -14.85
C PHE A 260 1.85 7.05 -14.41
N PRO A 261 2.04 8.36 -14.15
CA PRO A 261 3.37 8.93 -13.88
C PRO A 261 3.96 8.48 -12.53
N SER A 262 5.29 8.45 -12.47
CA SER A 262 6.04 8.18 -11.26
C SER A 262 7.12 9.26 -11.04
N PRO A 263 6.98 10.16 -10.04
CA PRO A 263 5.84 10.31 -9.14
C PRO A 263 4.55 10.72 -9.88
N PRO A 264 3.34 10.56 -9.33
CA PRO A 264 3.03 10.19 -7.95
C PRO A 264 2.88 8.69 -7.66
N ALA A 265 3.20 7.77 -8.62
CA ALA A 265 3.41 6.37 -8.28
C ALA A 265 4.77 6.17 -7.59
N ARG A 266 4.88 5.18 -6.69
CA ARG A 266 6.07 4.94 -5.86
C ARG A 266 6.14 3.53 -5.30
N GLU A 267 7.33 3.14 -4.86
CA GLU A 267 7.53 1.95 -4.02
C GLU A 267 7.16 2.24 -2.56
N LEU A 268 6.72 1.19 -1.87
CA LEU A 268 6.47 1.17 -0.44
C LEU A 268 7.46 0.22 0.23
N TYR A 269 7.97 0.64 1.39
CA TYR A 269 9.06 -0.03 2.07
C TYR A 269 8.68 -0.44 3.49
N LEU A 270 9.20 -1.60 3.91
CA LEU A 270 9.40 -1.92 5.31
C LEU A 270 10.86 -1.64 5.63
N VAL A 271 11.10 -0.82 6.65
CA VAL A 271 12.44 -0.34 7.01
C VAL A 271 12.80 -0.85 8.39
N THR A 272 13.97 -1.48 8.52
CA THR A 272 14.55 -1.88 9.80
C THR A 272 15.75 -0.99 10.15
N ASN A 273 16.20 -1.01 11.41
CA ASN A 273 17.45 -0.38 11.80
C ASN A 273 18.61 -1.39 11.59
N GLY A 274 19.33 -1.21 10.48
CA GLY A 274 20.29 -2.19 9.98
C GLY A 274 19.61 -3.43 9.40
N LYS A 275 20.42 -4.39 8.93
CA LYS A 275 19.92 -5.68 8.43
C LYS A 275 19.15 -6.41 9.54
N PRO A 276 17.94 -6.93 9.28
CA PRO A 276 17.11 -7.54 10.32
C PRO A 276 17.82 -8.75 10.96
N GLN A 277 17.98 -8.70 12.29
CA GLN A 277 18.63 -9.77 13.07
C GLN A 277 17.61 -10.74 13.71
N LYS A 278 16.42 -10.25 14.01
CA LYS A 278 15.35 -11.02 14.64
C LYS A 278 14.76 -12.01 13.63
N GLU A 279 14.91 -13.31 13.91
CA GLU A 279 14.55 -14.38 12.98
C GLU A 279 13.09 -14.31 12.50
N VAL A 280 12.15 -14.01 13.42
CA VAL A 280 10.74 -13.88 13.08
C VAL A 280 10.47 -12.69 12.12
N VAL A 281 11.22 -11.59 12.24
CA VAL A 281 11.14 -10.42 11.34
C VAL A 281 11.69 -10.80 9.97
N LYS A 282 12.85 -11.45 9.91
CA LYS A 282 13.46 -11.91 8.66
C LYS A 282 12.54 -12.88 7.92
N LYS A 283 11.95 -13.85 8.61
CA LYS A 283 11.00 -14.81 8.03
C LYS A 283 9.72 -14.14 7.53
N PHE A 284 9.20 -13.15 8.25
CA PHE A 284 8.04 -12.38 7.81
C PHE A 284 8.34 -11.57 6.54
N LEU A 285 9.48 -10.88 6.47
CA LEU A 285 9.92 -10.15 5.27
C LEU A 285 10.10 -11.10 4.07
N LEU A 286 10.77 -12.24 4.25
CA LEU A 286 10.92 -13.23 3.18
C LEU A 286 9.58 -13.79 2.72
N TRP A 287 8.65 -14.06 3.65
CA TRP A 287 7.31 -14.51 3.30
C TRP A 287 6.52 -13.42 2.54
N ILE A 288 6.63 -12.15 2.94
CA ILE A 288 6.03 -11.03 2.20
C ILE A 288 6.53 -11.00 0.76
N LEU A 289 7.84 -11.17 0.55
CA LEU A 289 8.46 -11.13 -0.78
C LEU A 289 8.20 -12.37 -1.62
N THR A 290 7.68 -13.44 -1.04
CA THR A 290 7.35 -14.71 -1.72
C THR A 290 5.84 -14.95 -1.72
N ASP A 291 5.34 -15.76 -0.81
CA ASP A 291 3.92 -16.15 -0.72
C ASP A 291 2.97 -14.98 -0.46
N GLY A 292 3.45 -13.94 0.22
CA GLY A 292 2.70 -12.72 0.53
C GLY A 292 2.38 -11.89 -0.70
N GLN A 293 3.15 -12.00 -1.78
CA GLN A 293 2.92 -11.24 -3.01
C GLN A 293 1.60 -11.57 -3.70
N LYS A 294 1.07 -12.78 -3.53
CA LYS A 294 -0.23 -13.17 -4.11
C LYS A 294 -1.41 -12.32 -3.63
N PHE A 295 -1.29 -11.68 -2.46
CA PHE A 295 -2.34 -10.83 -1.89
C PHE A 295 -2.27 -9.37 -2.33
N VAL A 296 -1.18 -8.96 -2.98
CA VAL A 296 -0.88 -7.55 -3.28
C VAL A 296 -1.93 -6.94 -4.21
N ASN A 297 -2.18 -7.56 -5.37
CA ASN A 297 -3.13 -7.02 -6.35
C ASN A 297 -4.58 -7.08 -5.84
N GLU A 298 -4.95 -8.15 -5.14
CA GLU A 298 -6.27 -8.27 -4.50
C GLU A 298 -6.52 -7.13 -3.50
N ALA A 299 -5.50 -6.78 -2.72
CA ALA A 299 -5.59 -5.69 -1.73
C ALA A 299 -5.54 -4.28 -2.36
N GLY A 300 -5.36 -4.16 -3.68
CA GLY A 300 -5.36 -2.88 -4.38
C GLY A 300 -3.99 -2.21 -4.48
N TYR A 301 -2.93 -3.00 -4.44
CA TYR A 301 -1.54 -2.55 -4.61
C TYR A 301 -0.94 -3.13 -5.90
N ILE A 302 0.23 -2.66 -6.26
CA ILE A 302 0.96 -3.10 -7.44
C ILE A 302 2.12 -4.00 -7.03
N SER A 303 2.16 -5.23 -7.55
CA SER A 303 3.25 -6.16 -7.32
C SER A 303 4.58 -5.62 -7.86
N LEU A 304 5.66 -5.91 -7.16
CA LEU A 304 7.00 -5.66 -7.67
C LEU A 304 7.31 -6.61 -8.83
N SER A 305 8.25 -6.21 -9.70
CA SER A 305 8.78 -7.11 -10.72
C SER A 305 9.52 -8.29 -10.06
N LYS A 306 9.58 -9.42 -10.73
CA LYS A 306 10.36 -10.57 -10.25
C LYS A 306 11.83 -10.23 -9.97
N GLU A 307 12.41 -9.37 -10.81
CA GLU A 307 13.77 -8.87 -10.62
C GLU A 307 13.91 -8.06 -9.33
N SER A 308 12.98 -7.12 -9.08
CA SER A 308 12.97 -6.34 -7.83
C SER A 308 12.79 -7.23 -6.61
N ILE A 309 11.86 -8.20 -6.65
CA ILE A 309 11.66 -9.17 -5.56
C ILE A 309 12.94 -9.95 -5.28
N ASN A 310 13.60 -10.49 -6.31
CA ASN A 310 14.84 -11.25 -6.13
C ASN A 310 15.94 -10.39 -5.50
N LYS A 311 16.08 -9.13 -5.93
CA LYS A 311 17.03 -8.18 -5.33
C LYS A 311 16.75 -7.95 -3.84
N GLU A 312 15.48 -7.79 -3.45
CA GLU A 312 15.11 -7.60 -2.05
C GLU A 312 15.34 -8.88 -1.22
N ILE A 313 15.08 -10.07 -1.78
CA ILE A 313 15.39 -11.35 -1.12
C ILE A 313 16.90 -11.50 -0.88
N GLU A 314 17.73 -11.16 -1.88
CA GLU A 314 19.20 -11.22 -1.72
C GLU A 314 19.73 -10.32 -0.59
N LYS A 315 19.13 -9.14 -0.40
CA LYS A 315 19.47 -8.28 0.75
C LYS A 315 19.24 -8.97 2.09
N LEU A 316 18.27 -9.86 2.19
CA LEU A 316 17.88 -10.53 3.44
C LEU A 316 18.71 -11.78 3.75
N LYS A 317 19.40 -12.34 2.77
CA LYS A 317 20.37 -13.44 2.98
C LYS A 317 21.62 -12.94 3.66
#